data_230a8f1198ca2a38b7756c55bf879fa3
#
_entry.id   230a8f1198ca2a38b7756c55bf879fa3
#
_cell.length_a   1.000
_cell.length_b   1.000
_cell.length_c   1.000
_cell.angle_alpha   90.00
_cell.angle_beta   90.00
_cell.angle_gamma   90.00
#
_symmetry.space_group_name_H-M   'P 1'
#
loop_
_entity.id
_entity.type
_entity.pdbx_description
1 polymer ?
#
loop_
_entity_poly.entity_id
_entity_poly.type
_entity_poly.pdbx_seq_one_letter_code
_entity_poly.pdbx_strand_id
1 'polypeptide(L)'
;MNTEELNRALVALIEKKAELHTLKYDDTRYDDVEEALHDLEDDFNDEYGDFLETALDKVHTDLKSDTDVLLPTAYLPSDPNSTPSPKEGVWVDSEKYPGKEARITLIPNPVRIMLTVGKQVQQELWKA
;
A
#
# COMPACT_ATOMS: atom_id res chain seq x y z
N MET A 1 3.30 4.47 -18.87
CA MET A 1 3.24 3.49 -17.76
C MET A 1 2.32 2.35 -18.14
N ASN A 2 2.80 1.12 -18.06
CA ASN A 2 1.96 -0.06 -18.28
C ASN A 2 1.23 -0.41 -16.99
N THR A 3 -0.04 -0.06 -16.90
CA THR A 3 -0.84 -0.24 -15.69
C THR A 3 -1.15 -1.70 -15.38
N GLU A 4 -1.19 -2.57 -16.39
CA GLU A 4 -1.40 -4.00 -16.19
C GLU A 4 -0.18 -4.67 -15.57
N GLU A 5 1.02 -4.30 -16.01
CA GLU A 5 2.27 -4.80 -15.41
C GLU A 5 2.43 -4.31 -13.98
N LEU A 6 2.12 -3.03 -13.74
CA LEU A 6 2.11 -2.46 -12.40
C LEU A 6 1.16 -3.25 -11.49
N ASN A 7 -0.05 -3.53 -11.98
CA ASN A 7 -1.04 -4.29 -11.21
C ASN A 7 -0.54 -5.68 -10.85
N ARG A 8 0.03 -6.40 -11.81
CA ARG A 8 0.58 -7.75 -11.56
C ARG A 8 1.71 -7.72 -10.55
N ALA A 9 2.60 -6.73 -10.65
CA ALA A 9 3.71 -6.57 -9.72
C ALA A 9 3.21 -6.29 -8.30
N LEU A 10 2.18 -5.44 -8.17
CA LEU A 10 1.59 -5.11 -6.88
C LEU A 10 0.90 -6.32 -6.25
N VAL A 11 0.13 -7.07 -7.03
CA VAL A 11 -0.51 -8.31 -6.56
C VAL A 11 0.53 -9.31 -6.07
N ALA A 12 1.59 -9.54 -6.86
CA ALA A 12 2.66 -10.46 -6.48
C ALA A 12 3.33 -10.06 -5.17
N LEU A 13 3.56 -8.76 -4.98
CA LEU A 13 4.18 -8.23 -3.76
C LEU A 13 3.28 -8.45 -2.54
N ILE A 14 1.98 -8.16 -2.66
CA ILE A 14 1.02 -8.35 -1.57
C ILE A 14 0.89 -9.83 -1.22
N GLU A 15 0.83 -10.71 -2.23
CA GLU A 15 0.74 -12.15 -2.01
C GLU A 15 1.98 -12.71 -1.31
N LYS A 16 3.18 -12.25 -1.70
CA LYS A 16 4.43 -12.67 -1.05
C LYS A 16 4.48 -12.22 0.41
N LYS A 17 4.03 -10.99 0.69
CA LYS A 17 3.95 -10.48 2.05
C LYS A 17 2.96 -11.29 2.89
N ALA A 18 1.81 -11.64 2.32
CA ALA A 18 0.82 -12.49 2.98
C ALA A 18 1.37 -13.89 3.28
N GLU A 19 2.12 -14.46 2.33
CA GLU A 19 2.78 -15.75 2.51
C GLU A 19 3.76 -15.71 3.70
N LEU A 20 4.59 -14.67 3.78
CA LEU A 20 5.52 -14.51 4.90
C LEU A 20 4.78 -14.45 6.24
N HIS A 21 3.65 -13.75 6.30
CA HIS A 21 2.86 -13.62 7.53
C HIS A 21 2.22 -14.94 7.98
N THR A 22 2.11 -15.94 7.11
CA THR A 22 1.61 -17.27 7.48
C THR A 22 2.69 -18.16 8.11
N LEU A 23 3.96 -17.77 7.99
CA LEU A 23 5.09 -18.56 8.47
C LEU A 23 5.50 -18.13 9.86
N LYS A 24 5.87 -19.11 10.70
CA LYS A 24 6.52 -18.82 11.97
C LYS A 24 7.98 -18.48 11.73
N TYR A 25 8.55 -17.66 12.59
CA TYR A 25 9.94 -17.22 12.49
C TYR A 25 10.93 -18.38 12.41
N ASP A 26 10.64 -19.51 13.06
CA ASP A 26 11.47 -20.71 13.06
C ASP A 26 11.15 -21.69 11.93
N ASP A 27 10.21 -21.34 11.03
CA ASP A 27 9.92 -22.17 9.85
C ASP A 27 11.13 -22.16 8.91
N THR A 28 11.46 -23.33 8.35
CA THR A 28 12.62 -23.48 7.46
C THR A 28 12.50 -22.65 6.18
N ARG A 29 11.29 -22.25 5.80
CA ARG A 29 11.03 -21.44 4.60
C ARG A 29 11.05 -19.94 4.89
N TYR A 30 11.06 -19.53 6.17
CA TYR A 30 10.90 -18.13 6.53
C TYR A 30 11.96 -17.23 5.90
N ASP A 31 13.23 -17.58 6.03
CA ASP A 31 14.33 -16.77 5.52
C ASP A 31 14.28 -16.65 3.99
N ASP A 32 13.95 -17.74 3.28
CA ASP A 32 13.85 -17.72 1.81
C ASP A 32 12.69 -16.84 1.35
N VAL A 33 11.55 -16.91 2.01
CA VAL A 33 10.37 -16.09 1.68
C VAL A 33 10.63 -14.63 2.01
N GLU A 34 11.27 -14.35 3.15
CA GLU A 34 11.65 -12.98 3.52
C GLU A 34 12.61 -12.36 2.51
N GLU A 35 13.63 -13.11 2.08
CA GLU A 35 14.57 -12.64 1.05
C GLU A 35 13.87 -12.38 -0.28
N ALA A 36 12.98 -13.29 -0.70
CA ALA A 36 12.20 -13.11 -1.92
C ALA A 36 11.29 -11.88 -1.84
N LEU A 37 10.70 -11.62 -0.67
CA LEU A 37 9.89 -10.42 -0.45
C LEU A 37 10.72 -9.14 -0.59
N HIS A 38 11.91 -9.11 0.04
CA HIS A 38 12.79 -7.95 -0.06
C HIS A 38 13.21 -7.67 -1.51
N ASP A 39 13.53 -8.72 -2.28
CA ASP A 39 13.89 -8.57 -3.70
C ASP A 39 12.72 -8.02 -4.51
N LEU A 40 11.50 -8.48 -4.26
CA LEU A 40 10.29 -7.96 -4.91
C LEU A 40 10.03 -6.50 -4.54
N GLU A 41 10.23 -6.13 -3.28
CA GLU A 41 10.07 -4.76 -2.82
C GLU A 41 11.09 -3.83 -3.50
N ASP A 42 12.35 -4.24 -3.56
CA ASP A 42 13.41 -3.46 -4.20
C ASP A 42 13.12 -3.27 -5.69
N ASP A 43 12.78 -4.34 -6.40
CA ASP A 43 12.44 -4.27 -7.83
C ASP A 43 11.21 -3.39 -8.07
N PHE A 44 10.20 -3.51 -7.23
CA PHE A 44 8.98 -2.72 -7.33
C PHE A 44 9.26 -1.23 -7.13
N ASN A 45 10.03 -0.89 -6.10
CA ASN A 45 10.39 0.50 -5.83
C ASN A 45 11.29 1.08 -6.93
N ASP A 46 12.22 0.29 -7.47
CA ASP A 46 13.10 0.73 -8.55
C ASP A 46 12.30 1.02 -9.83
N GLU A 47 11.34 0.17 -10.17
CA GLU A 47 10.59 0.28 -11.42
C GLU A 47 9.41 1.25 -11.34
N TYR A 48 8.68 1.25 -10.23
CA TYR A 48 7.43 2.00 -10.09
C TYR A 48 7.45 3.08 -9.01
N GLY A 49 8.53 3.15 -8.23
CA GLY A 49 8.62 4.04 -7.08
C GLY A 49 8.35 5.49 -7.41
N ASP A 50 9.05 6.05 -8.40
CA ASP A 50 8.90 7.46 -8.76
C ASP A 50 7.49 7.79 -9.21
N PHE A 51 6.88 6.92 -10.01
CA PHE A 51 5.51 7.09 -10.49
C PHE A 51 4.52 7.10 -9.34
N LEU A 52 4.64 6.15 -8.42
CA LEU A 52 3.71 6.03 -7.30
C LEU A 52 3.97 7.09 -6.22
N GLU A 53 5.22 7.47 -5.99
CA GLU A 53 5.55 8.55 -5.05
C GLU A 53 4.94 9.88 -5.50
N THR A 54 4.95 10.16 -6.79
CA THR A 54 4.29 11.36 -7.34
C THR A 54 2.79 11.34 -7.04
N ALA A 55 2.14 10.19 -7.21
CA ALA A 55 0.74 10.02 -6.90
C ALA A 55 0.46 10.18 -5.40
N LEU A 56 1.31 9.62 -4.55
CA LEU A 56 1.19 9.72 -3.10
C LEU A 56 1.40 11.15 -2.61
N ASP A 57 2.37 11.88 -3.17
CA ASP A 57 2.59 13.29 -2.88
C ASP A 57 1.32 14.12 -3.15
N LYS A 58 0.70 13.87 -4.28
CA LYS A 58 -0.55 14.56 -4.65
C LYS A 58 -1.68 14.23 -3.65
N VAL A 59 -1.81 12.96 -3.29
CA VAL A 59 -2.83 12.52 -2.34
C VAL A 59 -2.63 13.18 -0.97
N HIS A 60 -1.40 13.19 -0.45
CA HIS A 60 -1.09 13.85 0.81
C HIS A 60 -1.39 15.36 0.76
N THR A 61 -1.03 16.01 -0.34
CA THR A 61 -1.32 17.43 -0.54
C THR A 61 -2.82 17.70 -0.58
N ASP A 62 -3.58 16.89 -1.31
CA ASP A 62 -5.03 17.03 -1.43
C ASP A 62 -5.75 16.81 -0.09
N LEU A 63 -5.21 15.95 0.76
CA LEU A 63 -5.73 15.71 2.11
C LEU A 63 -5.26 16.76 3.12
N LYS A 64 -4.38 17.66 2.74
CA LYS A 64 -3.73 18.61 3.65
C LYS A 64 -3.10 17.88 4.84
N SER A 65 -2.35 16.85 4.52
CA SER A 65 -1.67 16.00 5.51
C SER A 65 -0.30 16.57 5.86
N ASP A 66 0.01 16.62 7.15
CA ASP A 66 1.35 16.96 7.64
C ASP A 66 2.25 15.72 7.75
N THR A 67 1.71 14.55 7.46
CA THR A 67 2.45 13.28 7.53
C THR A 67 3.41 13.14 6.35
N ASP A 68 4.61 12.65 6.59
CA ASP A 68 5.59 12.41 5.53
C ASP A 68 5.10 11.33 4.56
N VAL A 69 5.44 11.52 3.28
CA VAL A 69 5.20 10.51 2.25
C VAL A 69 6.23 9.40 2.40
N LEU A 70 5.75 8.17 2.50
CA LEU A 70 6.60 6.98 2.63
C LEU A 70 6.79 6.30 1.27
N LEU A 71 7.62 5.27 1.22
CA LEU A 71 7.75 4.43 0.03
C LEU A 71 6.41 3.74 -0.28
N PRO A 72 6.08 3.50 -1.57
CA PRO A 72 4.81 2.85 -1.93
C PRO A 72 4.55 1.53 -1.22
N THR A 73 5.58 0.75 -0.95
CA THR A 73 5.48 -0.54 -0.26
C THR A 73 5.02 -0.44 1.20
N ALA A 74 5.03 0.76 1.78
CA ALA A 74 4.49 0.98 3.13
C ALA A 74 2.95 0.99 3.18
N TYR A 75 2.29 1.18 2.03
CA TYR A 75 0.84 1.39 1.94
C TYR A 75 0.06 0.14 1.55
N LEU A 76 0.66 -1.05 1.61
CA LEU A 76 0.05 -2.28 1.12
C LEU A 76 -1.06 -2.79 2.04
N PRO A 77 -2.16 -3.33 1.46
CA PRO A 77 -3.17 -4.06 2.23
C PRO A 77 -2.68 -5.47 2.56
N SER A 78 -3.42 -6.18 3.41
CA SER A 78 -3.09 -7.56 3.76
C SER A 78 -3.54 -8.58 2.71
N ASP A 79 -4.52 -8.23 1.86
CA ASP A 79 -5.09 -9.11 0.84
C ASP A 79 -5.31 -8.31 -0.45
N PRO A 80 -4.86 -8.83 -1.63
CA PRO A 80 -5.03 -8.10 -2.89
C PRO A 80 -6.48 -8.03 -3.37
N ASN A 81 -7.36 -8.88 -2.86
CA ASN A 81 -8.75 -9.00 -3.34
C ASN A 81 -9.79 -8.44 -2.36
N SER A 82 -9.38 -8.03 -1.17
CA SER A 82 -10.29 -7.55 -0.13
C SER A 82 -10.30 -6.03 -0.04
N THR A 83 -11.44 -5.47 0.38
CA THR A 83 -11.52 -4.07 0.76
C THR A 83 -10.68 -3.86 2.03
N PRO A 84 -9.80 -2.84 2.07
CA PRO A 84 -8.99 -2.59 3.25
C PRO A 84 -9.82 -2.33 4.50
N SER A 85 -9.40 -2.92 5.63
CA SER A 85 -10.02 -2.64 6.92
C SER A 85 -9.59 -1.25 7.41
N PRO A 86 -10.32 -0.66 8.39
CA PRO A 86 -9.95 0.64 8.97
C PRO A 86 -8.58 0.68 9.64
N LYS A 87 -7.96 -0.49 9.88
CA LYS A 87 -6.65 -0.61 10.55
C LYS A 87 -5.50 -0.82 9.57
N GLU A 88 -5.80 -1.00 8.29
CA GLU A 88 -4.77 -1.22 7.27
C GLU A 88 -4.29 0.08 6.64
N GLY A 89 -3.07 0.04 6.11
CA GLY A 89 -2.47 1.18 5.44
C GLY A 89 -1.70 2.09 6.37
N VAL A 90 -1.36 3.27 5.86
CA VAL A 90 -0.57 4.27 6.58
C VAL A 90 -1.50 5.33 7.18
N TRP A 91 -1.36 5.55 8.47
CA TRP A 91 -2.06 6.62 9.16
C TRP A 91 -1.60 7.98 8.65
N VAL A 92 -2.54 8.87 8.40
CA VAL A 92 -2.26 10.25 7.99
C VAL A 92 -3.04 11.22 8.87
N ASP A 93 -2.39 12.35 9.20
CA ASP A 93 -3.03 13.44 9.90
C ASP A 93 -3.58 14.42 8.87
N SER A 94 -4.89 14.42 8.67
CA SER A 94 -5.53 15.24 7.63
C SER A 94 -6.40 16.34 8.23
N GLU A 95 -6.21 17.55 7.76
CA GLU A 95 -7.05 18.68 8.15
C GLU A 95 -8.51 18.52 7.71
N LYS A 96 -8.77 17.68 6.70
CA LYS A 96 -10.13 17.41 6.23
C LYS A 96 -10.92 16.52 7.18
N TYR A 97 -10.24 15.77 8.02
CA TYR A 97 -10.83 14.82 8.97
C TYR A 97 -10.24 15.01 10.36
N PRO A 98 -10.42 16.21 10.96
CA PRO A 98 -9.80 16.52 12.24
C PRO A 98 -10.30 15.60 13.36
N GLY A 99 -9.37 15.09 14.17
CA GLY A 99 -9.69 14.21 15.27
C GLY A 99 -10.12 12.81 14.87
N LYS A 100 -10.01 12.44 13.59
CA LYS A 100 -10.35 11.11 13.08
C LYS A 100 -9.12 10.38 12.57
N GLU A 101 -9.15 9.05 12.70
CA GLU A 101 -8.10 8.19 12.17
C GLU A 101 -8.34 7.96 10.68
N ALA A 102 -7.50 8.59 9.85
CA ALA A 102 -7.52 8.42 8.41
C ALA A 102 -6.32 7.56 7.99
N ARG A 103 -6.53 6.61 7.08
CA ARG A 103 -5.48 5.75 6.54
C ARG A 103 -5.53 5.71 5.03
N ILE A 104 -4.35 5.59 4.43
CA ILE A 104 -4.19 5.47 2.98
C ILE A 104 -3.66 4.08 2.67
N THR A 105 -4.27 3.41 1.69
CA THR A 105 -3.82 2.11 1.17
C THR A 105 -3.63 2.18 -0.34
N LEU A 106 -2.59 1.49 -0.82
CA LEU A 106 -2.34 1.27 -2.24
C LEU A 106 -2.83 -0.12 -2.59
N ILE A 107 -3.88 -0.22 -3.39
CA ILE A 107 -4.53 -1.49 -3.69
C ILE A 107 -4.57 -1.78 -5.19
N PRO A 108 -4.54 -3.07 -5.58
CA PRO A 108 -4.61 -3.49 -6.98
C PRO A 108 -6.04 -3.72 -7.45
N ASN A 109 -6.16 -4.12 -8.70
CA ASN A 109 -7.36 -4.64 -9.36
C ASN A 109 -8.48 -3.59 -9.52
N PRO A 110 -8.25 -2.42 -10.09
CA PRO A 110 -7.00 -1.84 -10.61
C PRO A 110 -6.18 -1.14 -9.53
N VAL A 111 -4.97 -0.76 -9.88
CA VAL A 111 -4.07 -0.02 -8.96
C VAL A 111 -4.67 1.35 -8.67
N ARG A 112 -4.89 1.62 -7.39
CA ARG A 112 -5.49 2.86 -6.91
C ARG A 112 -5.07 3.14 -5.47
N ILE A 113 -5.26 4.38 -5.04
CA ILE A 113 -5.01 4.80 -3.67
C ILE A 113 -6.36 5.07 -3.01
N MET A 114 -6.61 4.37 -1.90
CA MET A 114 -7.87 4.45 -1.17
C MET A 114 -7.69 5.16 0.17
N LEU A 115 -8.67 5.99 0.52
CA LEU A 115 -8.78 6.59 1.85
C LEU A 115 -9.80 5.82 2.66
N THR A 116 -9.44 5.48 3.90
CA THR A 116 -10.34 4.88 4.86
C THR A 116 -10.36 5.73 6.12
N VAL A 117 -11.54 6.20 6.54
CA VAL A 117 -11.72 6.97 7.77
C VAL A 117 -12.72 6.23 8.65
N GLY A 118 -12.22 5.51 9.65
CA GLY A 118 -13.03 4.65 10.48
C GLY A 118 -13.79 3.61 9.65
N LYS A 119 -15.02 3.32 10.04
CA LYS A 119 -15.89 2.37 9.31
C LYS A 119 -16.84 3.06 8.32
N GLN A 120 -16.83 4.39 8.27
CA GLN A 120 -17.86 5.17 7.57
C GLN A 120 -17.41 5.71 6.21
N VAL A 121 -16.10 5.93 6.01
CA VAL A 121 -15.58 6.54 4.79
C VAL A 121 -14.60 5.60 4.11
N GLN A 122 -14.90 5.29 2.85
CA GLN A 122 -13.97 4.66 1.92
C GLN A 122 -14.06 5.39 0.61
N GLN A 123 -12.96 5.97 0.16
CA GLN A 123 -12.96 6.82 -1.03
C GLN A 123 -11.72 6.56 -1.87
N GLU A 124 -11.92 6.41 -3.18
CA GLU A 124 -10.81 6.37 -4.12
C GLU A 124 -10.27 7.77 -4.32
N LEU A 125 -8.99 7.98 -4.03
CA LEU A 125 -8.33 9.28 -4.16
C LEU A 125 -7.53 9.40 -5.45
N TRP A 126 -7.06 8.29 -5.99
CA TRP A 126 -6.25 8.25 -7.19
C TRP A 126 -6.34 6.87 -7.83
N LYS A 127 -6.23 6.81 -9.16
CA LYS A 127 -6.25 5.58 -9.94
C LYS A 127 -5.21 5.65 -11.05
N ALA A 128 -4.45 4.57 -11.20
CA ALA A 128 -3.46 4.47 -12.27
C ALA A 128 -4.09 4.33 -13.66
#